data_e20983f03002b0d9db95ae958fdcdb81
#
_entry.id   e20983f03002b0d9db95ae958fdcdb81
#
_cell.length_a   1.000
_cell.length_b   1.000
_cell.length_c   1.000
_cell.angle_alpha   90.00
_cell.angle_beta   90.00
_cell.angle_gamma   90.00
#
_symmetry.space_group_name_H-M   'P 1'
#
loop_
_entity.id
_entity.type
_entity.pdbx_description
1 polymer ?
#
loop_
_entity_poly.entity_id
_entity_poly.type
_entity_poly.pdbx_seq_one_letter_code
_entity_poly.pdbx_strand_id
1 'polypeptide(L)'
;MAVDSAVMVIDVAKGVEAQTKKLFQVCSDRGIPIFTFVNKIDHFGKNPFDLMADIEDVLGIRSCPMNGPIGVNGDYTGIYDREKKLCHLFVKDNAHGVKKLEVISGRIDDPEIVSHLSEEVLGSLKDDLELLEEAGDPFDKDKVSKGELTPLFFG
;
A
#
# COMPACT_ATOMS: atom_id res chain seq x y z
N MET A 1 -27.42 -3.27 9.17
CA MET A 1 -26.21 -3.91 8.64
C MET A 1 -25.26 -4.10 9.81
N ALA A 2 -24.92 -5.35 10.12
CA ALA A 2 -24.05 -5.68 11.25
C ALA A 2 -22.64 -5.97 10.75
N VAL A 3 -21.87 -4.90 10.52
CA VAL A 3 -20.45 -5.01 10.19
C VAL A 3 -19.64 -4.16 11.18
N ASP A 4 -18.53 -4.70 11.64
CA ASP A 4 -17.64 -4.04 12.60
C ASP A 4 -16.60 -3.16 11.91
N SER A 5 -16.30 -3.44 10.64
CA SER A 5 -15.37 -2.67 9.81
C SER A 5 -15.64 -2.94 8.33
N ALA A 6 -15.13 -2.07 7.48
CA ALA A 6 -15.21 -2.19 6.03
C ALA A 6 -13.83 -2.10 5.39
N VAL A 7 -13.65 -2.82 4.29
CA VAL A 7 -12.47 -2.70 3.42
C VAL A 7 -12.90 -2.00 2.15
N MET A 8 -12.32 -0.84 1.89
CA MET A 8 -12.49 -0.09 0.67
C MET A 8 -11.40 -0.49 -0.31
N VAL A 9 -11.78 -0.98 -1.49
CA VAL A 9 -10.83 -1.41 -2.53
C VAL A 9 -10.76 -0.35 -3.62
N ILE A 10 -9.55 0.12 -3.91
CA ILE A 10 -9.27 1.11 -4.94
C ILE A 10 -8.37 0.48 -6.00
N ASP A 11 -8.74 0.59 -7.27
CA ASP A 11 -7.90 0.19 -8.40
C ASP A 11 -6.84 1.28 -8.66
N VAL A 12 -5.57 0.88 -8.75
CA VAL A 12 -4.45 1.82 -8.94
C VAL A 12 -4.57 2.67 -10.20
N ALA A 13 -5.17 2.12 -11.26
CA ALA A 13 -5.34 2.81 -12.53
C ALA A 13 -6.53 3.79 -12.51
N LYS A 14 -7.60 3.44 -11.80
CA LYS A 14 -8.84 4.21 -11.76
C LYS A 14 -8.88 5.26 -10.65
N GLY A 15 -8.16 4.99 -9.55
CA GLY A 15 -8.17 5.86 -8.37
C GLY A 15 -9.50 5.86 -7.64
N VAL A 16 -9.85 6.98 -7.02
CA VAL A 16 -11.11 7.13 -6.26
C VAL A 16 -12.25 7.42 -7.23
N GLU A 17 -13.11 6.43 -7.42
CA GLU A 17 -14.27 6.54 -8.29
C GLU A 17 -15.51 7.09 -7.55
N ALA A 18 -16.51 7.58 -8.29
CA ALA A 18 -17.75 8.10 -7.71
C ALA A 18 -18.49 7.07 -6.82
N GLN A 19 -18.48 5.80 -7.23
CA GLN A 19 -19.07 4.71 -6.45
C GLN A 19 -18.32 4.47 -5.13
N THR A 20 -17.00 4.54 -5.15
CA THR A 20 -16.14 4.44 -3.96
C THR A 20 -16.48 5.54 -2.96
N LYS A 21 -16.64 6.79 -3.45
CA LYS A 21 -17.00 7.93 -2.62
C LYS A 21 -18.38 7.75 -1.96
N LYS A 22 -19.35 7.23 -2.68
CA LYS A 22 -20.71 6.95 -2.15
C LYS A 22 -20.67 5.89 -1.05
N LEU A 23 -19.96 4.78 -1.27
CA LEU A 23 -19.83 3.72 -0.30
C LEU A 23 -19.05 4.16 0.94
N PHE A 24 -18.00 4.95 0.75
CA PHE A 24 -17.27 5.59 1.84
C PHE A 24 -18.20 6.44 2.73
N GLN A 25 -19.01 7.29 2.10
CA GLN A 25 -19.94 8.16 2.83
C GLN A 25 -20.92 7.34 3.68
N VAL A 26 -21.48 6.26 3.14
CA VAL A 26 -22.38 5.36 3.88
C VAL A 26 -21.69 4.77 5.11
N CYS A 27 -20.44 4.33 4.98
CA CYS A 27 -19.68 3.79 6.11
C CYS A 27 -19.34 4.87 7.14
N SER A 28 -18.94 6.05 6.68
CA SER A 28 -18.61 7.20 7.52
C SER A 28 -19.81 7.67 8.33
N ASP A 29 -20.97 7.81 7.70
CA ASP A 29 -22.22 8.23 8.37
C ASP A 29 -22.68 7.24 9.45
N ARG A 30 -22.28 5.99 9.31
CA ARG A 30 -22.60 4.91 10.30
C ARG A 30 -21.50 4.69 11.33
N GLY A 31 -20.42 5.44 11.28
CA GLY A 31 -19.30 5.29 12.19
C GLY A 31 -18.53 3.96 12.03
N ILE A 32 -18.57 3.36 10.85
CA ILE A 32 -17.88 2.10 10.55
C ILE A 32 -16.42 2.39 10.23
N PRO A 33 -15.45 1.79 10.95
CA PRO A 33 -14.03 1.92 10.63
C PRO A 33 -13.72 1.39 9.23
N ILE A 34 -12.88 2.10 8.48
CA ILE A 34 -12.56 1.79 7.09
C ILE A 34 -11.07 1.51 6.95
N PHE A 35 -10.75 0.37 6.36
CA PHE A 35 -9.43 0.01 5.86
C PHE A 35 -9.42 0.19 4.35
N THR A 36 -8.34 0.72 3.81
CA THR A 36 -8.23 0.95 2.37
C THR A 36 -7.19 0.01 1.78
N PHE A 37 -7.56 -0.67 0.71
CA PHE A 37 -6.69 -1.56 -0.06
C PHE A 37 -6.57 -1.06 -1.49
N VAL A 38 -5.35 -0.74 -1.91
CA VAL A 38 -5.03 -0.38 -3.30
C VAL A 38 -4.66 -1.63 -4.07
N ASN A 39 -5.52 -2.02 -4.99
CA ASN A 39 -5.41 -3.24 -5.77
C ASN A 39 -4.71 -3.01 -7.10
N LYS A 40 -4.09 -4.05 -7.64
CA LYS A 40 -3.42 -4.08 -8.94
C LYS A 40 -2.24 -3.12 -9.02
N ILE A 41 -1.45 -3.05 -7.97
CA ILE A 41 -0.30 -2.16 -7.90
C ILE A 41 0.79 -2.49 -8.94
N ASP A 42 0.79 -3.69 -9.48
CA ASP A 42 1.63 -4.15 -10.57
C ASP A 42 1.22 -3.58 -11.96
N HIS A 43 0.03 -3.02 -12.05
CA HIS A 43 -0.47 -2.37 -13.26
C HIS A 43 -0.01 -0.91 -13.35
N PHE A 44 0.02 -0.38 -14.57
CA PHE A 44 0.25 1.05 -14.77
C PHE A 44 -0.89 1.87 -14.16
N GLY A 45 -0.53 2.85 -13.36
CA GLY A 45 -1.48 3.69 -12.68
C GLY A 45 -0.84 4.89 -12.01
N LYS A 46 -1.59 5.48 -11.07
CA LYS A 46 -1.09 6.63 -10.31
C LYS A 46 0.07 6.24 -9.40
N ASN A 47 0.97 7.20 -9.18
CA ASN A 47 1.98 7.07 -8.14
C ASN A 47 1.31 6.86 -6.76
N PRO A 48 1.86 6.00 -5.89
CA PRO A 48 1.29 5.76 -4.56
C PRO A 48 1.05 7.00 -3.72
N PHE A 49 1.94 7.99 -3.77
CA PHE A 49 1.78 9.26 -3.05
C PHE A 49 0.65 10.12 -3.60
N ASP A 50 0.52 10.18 -4.92
CA ASP A 50 -0.58 10.89 -5.58
C ASP A 50 -1.92 10.23 -5.24
N LEU A 51 -1.96 8.91 -5.17
CA LEU A 51 -3.14 8.17 -4.79
C LEU A 51 -3.52 8.38 -3.32
N MET A 52 -2.54 8.46 -2.42
CA MET A 52 -2.77 8.83 -1.03
C MET A 52 -3.37 10.23 -0.90
N ALA A 53 -2.82 11.19 -1.64
CA ALA A 53 -3.33 12.55 -1.69
C ALA A 53 -4.78 12.59 -2.21
N ASP A 54 -5.09 11.86 -3.28
CA ASP A 54 -6.44 11.74 -3.81
C ASP A 54 -7.42 11.17 -2.77
N ILE A 55 -7.04 10.14 -2.05
CA ILE A 55 -7.87 9.53 -0.99
C ILE A 55 -8.17 10.56 0.09
N GLU A 56 -7.17 11.28 0.54
CA GLU A 56 -7.31 12.28 1.59
C GLU A 56 -8.16 13.48 1.13
N ASP A 57 -7.92 13.97 -0.08
CA ASP A 57 -8.63 15.13 -0.62
C ASP A 57 -10.09 14.81 -0.98
N VAL A 58 -10.33 13.68 -1.62
CA VAL A 58 -11.68 13.31 -2.11
C VAL A 58 -12.57 12.78 -1.00
N LEU A 59 -12.01 11.96 -0.10
CA LEU A 59 -12.76 11.31 0.97
C LEU A 59 -12.73 12.10 2.28
N GLY A 60 -11.79 13.03 2.43
CA GLY A 60 -11.65 13.82 3.65
C GLY A 60 -11.18 13.02 4.88
N ILE A 61 -10.49 11.91 4.66
CA ILE A 61 -9.93 11.06 5.71
C ILE A 61 -8.40 11.00 5.60
N ARG A 62 -7.70 10.98 6.72
CA ARG A 62 -6.25 10.80 6.73
C ARG A 62 -5.89 9.34 6.46
N SER A 63 -4.77 9.10 5.79
CA SER A 63 -4.29 7.77 5.48
C SER A 63 -3.00 7.43 6.24
N CYS A 64 -2.89 6.18 6.66
CA CYS A 64 -1.70 5.63 7.30
C CYS A 64 -1.23 4.43 6.46
N PRO A 65 -0.20 4.59 5.61
CA PRO A 65 0.30 3.47 4.83
C PRO A 65 0.98 2.45 5.75
N MET A 66 0.46 1.23 5.74
CA MET A 66 0.97 0.11 6.54
C MET A 66 2.06 -0.66 5.79
N ASN A 67 2.04 -0.60 4.48
CA ASN A 67 3.07 -1.12 3.59
C ASN A 67 3.28 -0.17 2.41
N GLY A 68 4.25 -0.48 1.57
CA GLY A 68 4.49 0.25 0.33
C GLY A 68 5.01 -0.68 -0.75
N PRO A 69 4.73 -0.38 -2.04
CA PRO A 69 5.25 -1.17 -3.14
C PRO A 69 6.77 -0.98 -3.28
N ILE A 70 7.45 -2.06 -3.64
CA ILE A 70 8.86 -2.03 -4.05
C ILE A 70 8.89 -2.02 -5.58
N GLY A 71 9.28 -0.88 -6.15
CA GLY A 71 9.11 -0.60 -7.56
C GLY A 71 7.65 -0.27 -7.91
N VAL A 72 7.44 0.40 -9.02
CA VAL A 72 6.11 0.79 -9.51
C VAL A 72 5.95 0.40 -10.98
N ASN A 73 4.72 0.24 -11.41
CA ASN A 73 4.41 -0.17 -12.78
C ASN A 73 5.14 -1.47 -13.16
N GLY A 74 5.90 -1.46 -14.25
CA GLY A 74 6.65 -2.63 -14.72
C GLY A 74 7.81 -3.07 -13.81
N ASP A 75 8.25 -2.22 -12.89
CA ASP A 75 9.34 -2.49 -11.94
C ASP A 75 8.84 -3.05 -10.60
N TYR A 76 7.52 -3.23 -10.45
CA TYR A 76 6.95 -3.80 -9.24
C TYR A 76 7.49 -5.21 -8.98
N THR A 77 8.12 -5.37 -7.83
CA THR A 77 8.82 -6.61 -7.48
C THR A 77 8.53 -7.11 -6.07
N GLY A 78 7.83 -6.35 -5.27
CA GLY A 78 7.53 -6.76 -3.91
C GLY A 78 6.84 -5.69 -3.08
N ILE A 79 6.73 -5.98 -1.80
CA ILE A 79 6.10 -5.11 -0.80
C ILE A 79 7.06 -4.89 0.37
N TYR A 80 7.12 -3.66 0.85
CA TYR A 80 7.78 -3.32 2.09
C TYR A 80 6.76 -3.22 3.23
N ASP A 81 6.92 -4.06 4.26
CA ASP A 81 6.12 -4.01 5.48
C ASP A 81 6.72 -2.96 6.42
N ARG A 82 6.01 -1.88 6.63
CA ARG A 82 6.49 -0.75 7.44
C ARG A 82 6.48 -1.05 8.94
N GLU A 83 5.59 -1.89 9.41
CA GLU A 83 5.51 -2.27 10.82
C GLU A 83 6.71 -3.14 11.21
N LYS A 84 6.98 -4.18 10.43
CA LYS A 84 8.08 -5.12 10.67
C LYS A 84 9.41 -4.65 10.10
N LYS A 85 9.40 -3.63 9.23
CA LYS A 85 10.57 -3.13 8.49
C LYS A 85 11.24 -4.22 7.64
N LEU A 86 10.43 -5.01 6.96
CA LEU A 86 10.83 -6.11 6.10
C LEU A 86 10.43 -5.89 4.66
N CYS A 87 11.35 -6.21 3.74
CA CYS A 87 11.05 -6.35 2.32
C CYS A 87 10.56 -7.77 2.05
N HIS A 88 9.50 -7.89 1.25
CA HIS A 88 9.01 -9.16 0.72
C HIS A 88 9.08 -9.10 -0.79
N LEU A 89 10.07 -9.77 -1.38
CA LEU A 89 10.30 -9.77 -2.82
C LEU A 89 9.68 -10.99 -3.48
N PHE A 90 9.01 -10.79 -4.60
CA PHE A 90 8.42 -11.85 -5.42
C PHE A 90 9.40 -12.24 -6.53
N VAL A 91 10.05 -13.38 -6.35
CA VAL A 91 11.04 -13.89 -7.30
C VAL A 91 10.43 -15.01 -8.13
N LYS A 92 10.58 -14.91 -9.44
CA LYS A 92 10.16 -15.99 -10.36
C LYS A 92 11.30 -17.00 -10.45
N ASP A 93 11.08 -18.18 -9.92
CA ASP A 93 11.98 -19.30 -10.15
C ASP A 93 11.58 -19.98 -11.48
N ASN A 94 12.49 -19.96 -12.43
CA ASN A 94 12.35 -20.61 -13.72
C ASN A 94 12.93 -22.03 -13.74
N ALA A 95 13.30 -22.58 -12.58
CA ALA A 95 13.84 -23.92 -12.51
C ALA A 95 12.76 -24.97 -12.88
N HIS A 96 13.07 -25.81 -13.85
CA HIS A 96 12.30 -26.99 -14.24
C HIS A 96 10.91 -26.73 -14.88
N GLY A 97 10.71 -25.62 -15.59
CA GLY A 97 9.51 -25.42 -16.40
C GLY A 97 8.22 -25.17 -15.62
N VAL A 98 8.26 -25.15 -14.30
CA VAL A 98 7.15 -24.75 -13.44
C VAL A 98 7.42 -23.33 -12.96
N LYS A 99 6.55 -22.40 -13.33
CA LYS A 99 6.61 -21.02 -12.81
C LYS A 99 6.21 -21.03 -11.34
N LYS A 100 7.16 -21.17 -10.46
CA LYS A 100 6.92 -21.04 -9.02
C LYS A 100 7.30 -19.63 -8.59
N LEU A 101 6.38 -18.96 -7.93
CA LEU A 101 6.64 -17.68 -7.31
C LEU A 101 7.20 -17.95 -5.91
N GLU A 102 8.40 -17.49 -5.66
CA GLU A 102 9.02 -17.53 -4.34
C GLU A 102 9.00 -16.15 -3.71
N VAL A 103 8.82 -16.09 -2.40
CA VAL A 103 8.88 -14.85 -1.63
C VAL A 103 10.18 -14.88 -0.82
N ILE A 104 11.03 -13.89 -1.07
CA ILE A 104 12.26 -13.67 -0.30
C ILE A 104 11.99 -12.52 0.66
N SER A 105 12.18 -12.75 1.94
CA SER A 105 11.95 -11.74 2.98
C SER A 105 13.23 -11.40 3.70
N GLY A 106 13.43 -10.13 3.97
CA GLY A 106 14.61 -9.65 4.69
C GLY A 106 14.57 -8.13 4.87
N ARG A 107 15.56 -7.61 5.58
CA ARG A 107 15.72 -6.16 5.79
C ARG A 107 16.23 -5.50 4.52
N ILE A 108 16.00 -4.19 4.40
CA ILE A 108 16.41 -3.40 3.22
C ILE A 108 17.93 -3.41 2.98
N ASP A 109 18.72 -3.65 4.01
CA ASP A 109 20.18 -3.70 3.96
C ASP A 109 20.75 -5.13 3.86
N ASP A 110 19.90 -6.16 3.93
CA ASP A 110 20.33 -7.55 3.77
C ASP A 110 20.93 -7.79 2.38
N PRO A 111 22.10 -8.44 2.27
CA PRO A 111 22.75 -8.70 0.99
C PRO A 111 21.88 -9.44 -0.02
N GLU A 112 21.05 -10.37 0.44
CA GLU A 112 20.11 -11.11 -0.39
C GLU A 112 19.06 -10.21 -1.00
N ILE A 113 18.49 -9.28 -0.23
CA ILE A 113 17.52 -8.29 -0.70
C ILE A 113 18.18 -7.32 -1.67
N VAL A 114 19.34 -6.78 -1.32
CA VAL A 114 20.09 -5.84 -2.17
C VAL A 114 20.46 -6.47 -3.51
N SER A 115 20.81 -7.74 -3.53
CA SER A 115 21.19 -8.48 -4.76
C SER A 115 20.03 -8.64 -5.74
N HIS A 116 18.77 -8.62 -5.27
CA HIS A 116 17.57 -8.75 -6.10
C HIS A 116 16.97 -7.42 -6.54
N LEU A 117 17.47 -6.29 -6.05
CA LEU A 117 17.01 -4.95 -6.38
C LEU A 117 18.05 -4.21 -7.22
N SER A 118 17.60 -3.46 -8.23
CA SER A 118 18.46 -2.52 -8.91
C SER A 118 18.81 -1.34 -7.98
N GLU A 119 19.93 -0.68 -8.24
CA GLU A 119 20.33 0.51 -7.47
C GLU A 119 19.26 1.61 -7.53
N GLU A 120 18.61 1.75 -8.68
CA GLU A 120 17.52 2.70 -8.89
C GLU A 120 16.29 2.38 -8.03
N VAL A 121 15.83 1.14 -8.04
CA VAL A 121 14.68 0.70 -7.22
C VAL A 121 14.99 0.80 -5.73
N LEU A 122 16.18 0.39 -5.31
CA LEU A 122 16.61 0.48 -3.92
C LEU A 122 16.71 1.93 -3.43
N GLY A 123 17.29 2.80 -4.24
CA GLY A 123 17.37 4.24 -3.95
C GLY A 123 15.99 4.88 -3.85
N SER A 124 15.11 4.58 -4.78
CA SER A 124 13.72 5.05 -4.79
C SER A 124 12.95 4.56 -3.56
N LEU A 125 13.11 3.29 -3.17
CA LEU A 125 12.49 2.74 -1.97
C LEU A 125 12.95 3.46 -0.70
N LYS A 126 14.24 3.73 -0.56
CA LYS A 126 14.77 4.46 0.59
C LYS A 126 14.22 5.88 0.68
N ASP A 127 14.16 6.58 -0.45
CA ASP A 127 13.61 7.94 -0.53
C ASP A 127 12.11 7.94 -0.19
N ASP A 128 11.35 7.00 -0.69
CA ASP A 128 9.91 6.86 -0.41
C ASP A 128 9.63 6.57 1.06
N LEU A 129 10.44 5.73 1.70
CA LEU A 129 10.31 5.42 3.13
C LEU A 129 10.60 6.64 3.99
N GLU A 130 11.61 7.42 3.63
CA GLU A 130 11.94 8.67 4.33
C GLU A 130 10.80 9.70 4.22
N LEU A 131 10.22 9.86 3.02
CA LEU A 131 9.05 10.70 2.78
C LEU A 131 7.83 10.25 3.59
N LEU A 132 7.58 8.96 3.70
CA LEU A 132 6.47 8.41 4.46
C LEU A 132 6.63 8.62 5.96
N GLU A 133 7.85 8.56 6.48
CA GLU A 133 8.11 8.87 7.89
C GLU A 133 7.88 10.34 8.23
N GLU A 134 8.21 11.24 7.30
CA GLU A 134 8.04 12.69 7.49
C GLU A 134 6.59 13.16 7.25
N ALA A 135 5.91 12.62 6.24
CA ALA A 135 4.62 13.12 5.76
C ALA A 135 3.42 12.22 6.11
N GLY A 136 3.66 10.96 6.48
CA GLY A 136 2.61 10.01 6.83
C GLY A 136 2.12 10.17 8.27
N ASP A 137 0.83 9.96 8.48
CA ASP A 137 0.30 9.85 9.84
C ASP A 137 0.70 8.50 10.46
N PRO A 138 1.09 8.48 11.74
CA PRO A 138 1.35 7.22 12.44
C PRO A 138 0.05 6.46 12.66
N PHE A 139 0.15 5.13 12.75
CA PHE A 139 -1.00 4.30 13.09
C PHE A 139 -1.53 4.64 14.48
N ASP A 140 -2.82 4.95 14.55
CA ASP A 140 -3.52 5.26 15.78
C ASP A 140 -4.87 4.53 15.78
N LYS A 141 -4.99 3.52 16.63
CA LYS A 141 -6.18 2.67 16.72
C LYS A 141 -7.44 3.46 17.07
N ASP A 142 -7.33 4.47 17.92
CA ASP A 142 -8.46 5.29 18.33
C ASP A 142 -8.97 6.16 17.17
N LYS A 143 -8.07 6.74 16.39
CA LYS A 143 -8.43 7.48 15.17
C LYS A 143 -9.05 6.60 14.11
N VAL A 144 -8.56 5.37 13.93
CA VAL A 144 -9.18 4.40 13.03
C VAL A 144 -10.60 4.07 13.47
N SER A 145 -10.81 3.80 14.76
CA SER A 145 -12.13 3.51 15.32
C SER A 145 -13.11 4.67 15.16
N LYS A 146 -12.63 5.91 15.19
CA LYS A 146 -13.44 7.12 15.01
C LYS A 146 -13.69 7.51 13.54
N GLY A 147 -13.08 6.79 12.59
CA GLY A 147 -13.18 7.10 11.16
C GLY A 147 -12.36 8.33 10.73
N GLU A 148 -11.37 8.74 11.50
CA GLU A 148 -10.49 9.86 11.21
C GLU A 148 -9.24 9.45 10.44
N LEU A 149 -8.87 8.18 10.52
CA LEU A 149 -7.69 7.57 9.90
C LEU A 149 -8.04 6.26 9.24
N THR A 150 -7.56 6.04 8.02
CA THR A 150 -7.66 4.75 7.34
C THR A 150 -6.29 4.11 7.19
N PRO A 151 -6.08 2.89 7.70
CA PRO A 151 -4.91 2.10 7.35
C PRO A 151 -4.93 1.77 5.86
N LEU A 152 -3.83 2.01 5.18
CA LEU A 152 -3.69 1.87 3.73
C LEU A 152 -2.73 0.74 3.39
N PHE A 153 -3.19 -0.18 2.56
CA PHE A 153 -2.42 -1.34 2.08
C PHE A 153 -2.34 -1.31 0.56
N PHE A 154 -1.17 -1.63 0.04
CA PHE A 154 -0.93 -1.80 -1.39
C PHE A 154 -0.72 -3.29 -1.71
N GLY A 155 -1.32 -3.74 -2.79
CA GLY A 155 -1.17 -5.12 -3.21
C GLY A 155 -1.58 -5.44 -4.64
#